data_403d124b4445b1a4dfd57d68fef99a25
#
_entry.id   403d124b4445b1a4dfd57d68fef99a25
#
_cell.length_a   1.000
_cell.length_b   1.000
_cell.length_c   1.000
_cell.angle_alpha   90.00
_cell.angle_beta   90.00
_cell.angle_gamma   90.00
#
_symmetry.space_group_name_H-M   'P 1'
#
loop_
_entity.id
_entity.type
_entity.pdbx_description
1 polymer ?
#
loop_
_entity_poly.entity_id
_entity_poly.type
_entity_poly.pdbx_seq_one_letter_code
_entity_poly.pdbx_strand_id
1 'polypeptide(L)'
;EETFPQTKENAVSYIKEHVQAARDLNKPIVMEEFGLGRDFERNERGTPVTYRDKYFKLVFDQVEQYPELAGTNIWSWGGLGVAQNDDFWWKPGDPFVGDPPQEPQGLNSVFADDSTTLEIIKAHAERIK
;
A
#
# COMPACT_ATOMS: atom_id res chain seq x y z
N GLU A 1 -6.00 -15.15 -1.08
CA GLU A 1 -6.81 -15.28 -2.33
C GLU A 1 -8.31 -15.27 -2.03
N GLU A 2 -8.81 -16.14 -1.19
CA GLU A 2 -10.25 -16.28 -0.89
C GLU A 2 -10.87 -15.00 -0.30
N THR A 3 -10.12 -14.24 0.48
CA THR A 3 -10.57 -13.01 1.15
C THR A 3 -10.48 -11.75 0.28
N PHE A 4 -9.78 -11.79 -0.85
CA PHE A 4 -9.52 -10.60 -1.66
C PHE A 4 -10.78 -9.91 -2.22
N PRO A 5 -11.86 -10.61 -2.63
CA PRO A 5 -13.11 -9.94 -3.01
C PRO A 5 -13.67 -9.07 -1.88
N GLN A 6 -13.70 -9.59 -0.64
CA GLN A 6 -14.16 -8.84 0.53
C GLN A 6 -13.24 -7.65 0.84
N THR A 7 -11.92 -7.82 0.71
CA THR A 7 -10.95 -6.73 0.88
C THR A 7 -11.23 -5.57 -0.07
N LYS A 8 -11.56 -5.86 -1.34
CA LYS A 8 -11.93 -4.84 -2.32
C LYS A 8 -13.22 -4.10 -1.96
N GLU A 9 -14.25 -4.84 -1.59
CA GLU A 9 -15.53 -4.25 -1.19
C GLU A 9 -15.36 -3.34 0.02
N ASN A 10 -14.63 -3.79 1.03
CA ASN A 10 -14.32 -3.01 2.24
C ASN A 10 -13.55 -1.73 1.90
N ALA A 11 -12.51 -1.82 1.07
CA ALA A 11 -11.73 -0.65 0.67
C ALA A 11 -12.58 0.39 -0.08
N VAL A 12 -13.41 -0.05 -1.03
CA VAL A 12 -14.29 0.86 -1.78
C VAL A 12 -15.33 1.50 -0.86
N SER A 13 -15.92 0.73 0.06
CA SER A 13 -16.90 1.26 1.03
C SER A 13 -16.27 2.29 1.95
N TYR A 14 -15.09 1.98 2.50
CA TYR A 14 -14.32 2.88 3.35
C TYR A 14 -14.01 4.22 2.64
N ILE A 15 -13.50 4.16 1.41
CA ILE A 15 -13.18 5.37 0.63
C ILE A 15 -14.43 6.21 0.40
N LYS A 16 -15.56 5.60 -0.01
CA LYS A 16 -16.81 6.33 -0.27
C LYS A 16 -17.35 7.02 0.97
N GLU A 17 -17.30 6.36 2.12
CA GLU A 17 -17.73 6.93 3.39
C GLU A 17 -16.92 8.17 3.76
N HIS A 18 -15.59 8.11 3.63
CA HIS A 18 -14.71 9.22 3.95
C HIS A 18 -14.78 10.36 2.92
N VAL A 19 -15.01 10.04 1.65
CA VAL A 19 -15.31 11.06 0.62
C VAL A 19 -16.59 11.81 0.96
N GLN A 20 -17.63 11.11 1.42
CA GLN A 20 -18.87 11.79 1.83
C GLN A 20 -18.64 12.71 3.05
N ALA A 21 -17.90 12.25 4.04
CA ALA A 21 -17.54 13.09 5.19
C ALA A 21 -16.71 14.33 4.78
N ALA A 22 -15.79 14.16 3.82
CA ALA A 22 -15.01 15.27 3.27
C ALA A 22 -15.90 16.32 2.57
N ARG A 23 -16.88 15.87 1.80
CA ARG A 23 -17.89 16.75 1.16
C ARG A 23 -18.68 17.53 2.20
N ASP A 24 -19.20 16.84 3.21
CA ASP A 24 -20.02 17.45 4.27
C ASP A 24 -19.22 18.51 5.04
N LEU A 25 -17.91 18.31 5.20
CA LEU A 25 -17.00 19.24 5.86
C LEU A 25 -16.40 20.28 4.91
N ASN A 26 -16.60 20.15 3.61
CA ASN A 26 -15.94 20.96 2.56
C ASN A 26 -14.41 21.00 2.74
N LYS A 27 -13.80 19.82 2.91
CA LYS A 27 -12.36 19.64 3.11
C LYS A 27 -11.79 18.57 2.17
N PRO A 28 -10.58 18.77 1.64
CA PRO A 28 -9.86 17.69 0.98
C PRO A 28 -9.39 16.66 2.03
N ILE A 29 -9.23 15.42 1.57
CA ILE A 29 -8.63 14.32 2.36
C ILE A 29 -7.51 13.65 1.57
N VAL A 30 -6.65 12.93 2.26
CA VAL A 30 -5.59 12.11 1.69
C VAL A 30 -5.82 10.66 2.11
N MET A 31 -5.66 9.73 1.18
CA MET A 31 -5.66 8.30 1.47
C MET A 31 -4.28 7.92 1.98
N GLU A 32 -4.17 7.68 3.28
CA GLU A 32 -2.89 7.42 3.94
C GLU A 32 -2.75 5.96 4.38
N GLU A 33 -1.50 5.51 4.44
CA GLU A 33 -1.06 4.25 5.04
C GLU A 33 -1.83 3.03 4.53
N PHE A 34 -2.16 3.00 3.25
CA PHE A 34 -2.74 1.80 2.65
C PHE A 34 -1.65 0.88 2.09
N GLY A 35 -1.81 -0.39 2.34
CA GLY A 35 -0.89 -1.42 1.89
C GLY A 35 -1.56 -2.79 1.80
N LEU A 36 -0.85 -3.73 1.25
CA LEU A 36 -1.21 -5.14 1.25
C LEU A 36 0.08 -5.97 1.24
N GLY A 37 0.11 -7.01 2.06
CA GLY A 37 1.23 -7.95 2.11
C GLY A 37 1.50 -8.63 0.77
N ARG A 38 2.69 -9.26 0.67
CA ARG A 38 3.05 -10.09 -0.49
C ARG A 38 2.15 -11.32 -0.58
N ASP A 39 2.04 -11.88 -1.76
CA ASP A 39 1.27 -13.12 -1.98
C ASP A 39 1.82 -14.24 -1.10
N PHE A 40 0.92 -15.09 -0.58
CA PHE A 40 1.25 -16.23 0.28
C PHE A 40 1.95 -15.87 1.62
N GLU A 41 1.67 -14.67 2.15
CA GLU A 41 2.25 -14.18 3.42
C GLU A 41 3.79 -14.20 3.42
N ARG A 42 4.39 -13.96 2.26
CA ARG A 42 5.84 -13.85 2.12
C ARG A 42 6.33 -12.47 2.54
N ASN A 43 7.59 -12.43 3.02
CA ASN A 43 8.27 -11.17 3.39
C ASN A 43 9.50 -10.92 2.52
N GLU A 44 10.00 -11.93 1.83
CA GLU A 44 11.22 -11.88 1.04
C GLU A 44 11.03 -11.02 -0.22
N ARG A 45 12.02 -10.17 -0.50
CA ARG A 45 12.10 -9.43 -1.76
C ARG A 45 12.04 -10.37 -2.96
N GLY A 46 11.44 -9.90 -4.04
CA GLY A 46 11.28 -10.65 -5.28
C GLY A 46 10.20 -11.74 -5.25
N THR A 47 9.52 -11.94 -4.13
CA THR A 47 8.35 -12.82 -4.09
C THR A 47 7.11 -12.14 -4.71
N PRO A 48 6.09 -12.89 -5.18
CA PRO A 48 4.95 -12.32 -5.90
C PRO A 48 4.19 -11.26 -5.12
N VAL A 49 3.67 -10.26 -5.86
CA VAL A 49 2.88 -9.13 -5.32
C VAL A 49 1.58 -8.92 -6.11
N THR A 50 1.04 -9.98 -6.68
CA THR A 50 -0.12 -9.93 -7.59
C THR A 50 -1.36 -9.29 -6.94
N TYR A 51 -1.65 -9.63 -5.68
CA TYR A 51 -2.81 -9.08 -4.98
C TYR A 51 -2.55 -7.66 -4.49
N ARG A 52 -1.32 -7.31 -4.11
CA ARG A 52 -0.90 -5.93 -3.83
C ARG A 52 -1.12 -5.04 -5.05
N ASP A 53 -0.67 -5.47 -6.21
CA ASP A 53 -0.82 -4.72 -7.45
C ASP A 53 -2.29 -4.46 -7.80
N LYS A 54 -3.14 -5.48 -7.67
CA LYS A 54 -4.59 -5.34 -7.85
C LYS A 54 -5.22 -4.39 -6.82
N TYR A 55 -4.75 -4.43 -5.57
CA TYR A 55 -5.24 -3.57 -4.51
C TYR A 55 -4.81 -2.12 -4.70
N PHE A 56 -3.54 -1.86 -5.01
CA PHE A 56 -3.03 -0.52 -5.30
C PHE A 56 -3.76 0.10 -6.49
N LYS A 57 -3.91 -0.67 -7.56
CA LYS A 57 -4.68 -0.21 -8.70
C LYS A 57 -6.11 0.14 -8.32
N LEU A 58 -6.79 -0.67 -7.52
CA LEU A 58 -8.14 -0.38 -7.04
C LEU A 58 -8.20 0.93 -6.26
N VAL A 59 -7.30 1.14 -5.29
CA VAL A 59 -7.26 2.35 -4.47
C VAL A 59 -7.00 3.57 -5.34
N PHE A 60 -6.01 3.53 -6.22
CA PHE A 60 -5.69 4.62 -7.13
C PHE A 60 -6.84 4.94 -8.09
N ASP A 61 -7.49 3.92 -8.67
CA ASP A 61 -8.68 4.12 -9.51
C ASP A 61 -9.83 4.81 -8.73
N GLN A 62 -9.97 4.55 -7.42
CA GLN A 62 -10.94 5.28 -6.59
C GLN A 62 -10.50 6.72 -6.33
N VAL A 63 -9.24 6.94 -5.98
CA VAL A 63 -8.70 8.29 -5.73
C VAL A 63 -8.89 9.20 -6.95
N GLU A 64 -8.64 8.68 -8.13
CA GLU A 64 -8.78 9.43 -9.40
C GLU A 64 -10.24 9.79 -9.74
N GLN A 65 -11.22 9.13 -9.12
CA GLN A 65 -12.66 9.41 -9.35
C GLN A 65 -13.20 10.53 -8.45
N TYR A 66 -12.56 10.81 -7.32
CA TYR A 66 -13.09 11.72 -6.32
C TYR A 66 -12.20 12.95 -6.13
N PRO A 67 -12.66 14.14 -6.52
CA PRO A 67 -11.86 15.37 -6.39
C PRO A 67 -11.56 15.76 -4.93
N GLU A 68 -12.27 15.19 -3.97
CA GLU A 68 -12.00 15.36 -2.55
C GLU A 68 -10.71 14.65 -2.09
N LEU A 69 -10.30 13.58 -2.80
CA LEU A 69 -9.08 12.85 -2.54
C LEU A 69 -7.89 13.56 -3.20
N ALA A 70 -7.15 14.32 -2.39
CA ALA A 70 -6.07 15.20 -2.83
C ALA A 70 -4.71 14.50 -2.95
N GLY A 71 -4.60 13.24 -2.57
CA GLY A 71 -3.35 12.49 -2.65
C GLY A 71 -3.40 11.11 -1.98
N THR A 72 -2.29 10.40 -2.10
CA THR A 72 -2.10 9.05 -1.56
C THR A 72 -0.72 8.89 -0.94
N ASN A 73 -0.64 8.16 0.19
CA ASN A 73 0.62 7.71 0.79
C ASN A 73 0.54 6.20 1.00
N ILE A 74 1.42 5.47 0.33
CA ILE A 74 1.47 4.02 0.47
C ILE A 74 2.10 3.60 1.80
N TRP A 75 1.65 2.49 2.35
CA TRP A 75 2.32 1.77 3.42
C TRP A 75 2.87 0.45 2.88
N SER A 76 4.21 0.26 2.78
CA SER A 76 5.26 1.20 3.14
C SER A 76 6.36 1.18 2.06
N TRP A 77 7.35 2.08 2.16
CA TRP A 77 8.47 2.12 1.23
C TRP A 77 9.71 1.44 1.84
N GLY A 78 10.07 0.27 1.32
CA GLY A 78 11.27 -0.49 1.70
C GLY A 78 12.51 -0.18 0.87
N GLY A 79 12.31 0.33 -0.35
CA GLY A 79 13.40 0.72 -1.23
C GLY A 79 14.40 -0.41 -1.50
N LEU A 80 15.67 -0.19 -1.16
CA LEU A 80 16.76 -1.19 -1.27
C LEU A 80 16.98 -1.97 0.04
N GLY A 81 16.14 -1.75 1.05
CA GLY A 81 16.26 -2.40 2.35
C GLY A 81 16.22 -3.93 2.28
N VAL A 82 16.89 -4.57 3.24
CA VAL A 82 16.91 -6.03 3.39
C VAL A 82 16.73 -6.36 4.86
N ALA A 83 15.76 -7.21 5.17
CA ALA A 83 15.59 -7.74 6.53
C ALA A 83 16.88 -8.43 7.00
N GLN A 84 17.30 -8.16 8.23
CA GLN A 84 18.58 -8.64 8.75
C GLN A 84 18.47 -10.02 9.39
N ASN A 85 17.27 -10.45 9.75
CA ASN A 85 17.04 -11.69 10.48
C ASN A 85 16.23 -12.66 9.63
N ASP A 86 16.50 -13.96 9.75
CA ASP A 86 15.81 -15.04 9.02
C ASP A 86 14.33 -15.15 9.40
N ASP A 87 13.96 -14.66 10.60
CA ASP A 87 12.59 -14.59 11.09
C ASP A 87 11.85 -13.31 10.65
N PHE A 88 12.52 -12.42 9.91
CA PHE A 88 12.03 -11.12 9.46
C PHE A 88 11.68 -10.12 10.58
N TRP A 89 11.83 -10.46 11.85
CA TRP A 89 11.56 -9.53 12.93
C TRP A 89 12.74 -8.58 13.15
N TRP A 90 12.39 -7.29 13.29
CA TRP A 90 13.37 -6.28 13.65
C TRP A 90 13.91 -6.50 15.06
N LYS A 91 15.20 -6.28 15.26
CA LYS A 91 15.88 -6.34 16.57
C LYS A 91 16.62 -5.03 16.84
N PRO A 92 16.79 -4.62 18.10
CA PRO A 92 17.49 -3.39 18.44
C PRO A 92 18.87 -3.31 17.78
N GLY A 93 19.07 -2.26 16.95
CA GLY A 93 20.28 -2.06 16.18
C GLY A 93 20.19 -2.40 14.70
N ASP A 94 19.13 -3.10 14.27
CA ASP A 94 18.89 -3.35 12.86
C ASP A 94 18.42 -2.08 12.12
N PRO A 95 18.75 -1.90 10.84
CA PRO A 95 18.14 -0.89 10.01
C PRO A 95 16.64 -1.21 9.79
N PHE A 96 15.83 -0.17 9.64
CA PHE A 96 14.43 -0.31 9.21
C PHE A 96 14.33 -0.58 7.71
N VAL A 97 13.33 -1.38 7.33
CA VAL A 97 13.10 -1.78 5.94
C VAL A 97 11.74 -1.26 5.40
N GLY A 98 11.11 -0.34 6.10
CA GLY A 98 9.81 0.21 5.74
C GLY A 98 8.71 -0.19 6.72
N ASP A 99 8.63 -1.46 7.10
CA ASP A 99 7.70 -1.92 8.12
C ASP A 99 8.18 -1.55 9.54
N PRO A 100 7.27 -1.25 10.49
CA PRO A 100 7.65 -0.89 11.85
C PRO A 100 8.15 -2.12 12.64
N PRO A 101 8.80 -1.93 13.81
CA PRO A 101 9.40 -3.04 14.59
C PRO A 101 8.43 -4.14 15.02
N GLN A 102 7.14 -3.83 15.14
CA GLN A 102 6.08 -4.74 15.55
C GLN A 102 5.50 -5.57 14.39
N GLU A 103 6.02 -5.42 13.20
CA GLU A 103 5.64 -6.18 12.01
C GLU A 103 6.85 -6.89 11.41
N PRO A 104 6.68 -8.03 10.74
CA PRO A 104 7.75 -8.63 9.98
C PRO A 104 8.27 -7.68 8.90
N GLN A 105 9.57 -7.47 8.83
CA GLN A 105 10.21 -6.59 7.86
C GLN A 105 10.05 -7.15 6.44
N GLY A 106 9.45 -6.38 5.55
CA GLY A 106 9.10 -6.81 4.20
C GLY A 106 7.62 -7.16 4.00
N LEU A 107 6.82 -7.22 5.08
CA LEU A 107 5.40 -7.59 4.99
C LEU A 107 4.62 -6.66 4.05
N ASN A 108 4.66 -5.36 4.32
CA ASN A 108 3.98 -4.34 3.52
C ASN A 108 4.93 -3.55 2.62
N SER A 109 6.23 -3.72 2.79
CA SER A 109 7.25 -2.94 2.08
C SER A 109 7.18 -3.11 0.57
N VAL A 110 7.12 -1.98 -0.13
CA VAL A 110 7.37 -1.90 -1.57
C VAL A 110 8.86 -1.73 -1.79
N PHE A 111 9.48 -2.70 -2.44
CA PHE A 111 10.90 -2.67 -2.73
C PHE A 111 11.20 -2.11 -4.14
N ALA A 112 12.43 -1.67 -4.35
CA ALA A 112 12.89 -1.12 -5.63
C ALA A 112 12.86 -2.13 -6.79
N ASP A 113 12.77 -3.41 -6.51
CA ASP A 113 12.63 -4.50 -7.48
C ASP A 113 11.17 -4.99 -7.68
N ASP A 114 10.21 -4.42 -6.97
CA ASP A 114 8.78 -4.66 -7.20
C ASP A 114 8.28 -3.86 -8.43
N SER A 115 8.83 -4.16 -9.61
CA SER A 115 8.66 -3.37 -10.84
C SER A 115 7.19 -3.14 -11.22
N THR A 116 6.33 -4.15 -11.08
CA THR A 116 4.90 -4.05 -11.41
C THR A 116 4.17 -3.07 -10.48
N THR A 117 4.46 -3.13 -9.18
CA THR A 117 3.92 -2.17 -8.20
C THR A 117 4.41 -0.76 -8.49
N LEU A 118 5.70 -0.59 -8.80
CA LEU A 118 6.28 0.73 -9.13
C LEU A 118 5.68 1.33 -10.42
N GLU A 119 5.40 0.52 -11.44
CA GLU A 119 4.72 0.98 -12.64
C GLU A 119 3.30 1.48 -12.33
N ILE A 120 2.56 0.80 -11.47
CA ILE A 120 1.21 1.21 -11.03
C ILE A 120 1.28 2.55 -10.28
N ILE A 121 2.22 2.69 -9.33
CA ILE A 121 2.42 3.94 -8.57
C ILE A 121 2.79 5.10 -9.51
N LYS A 122 3.73 4.87 -10.44
CA LYS A 122 4.15 5.87 -11.41
C LYS A 122 2.99 6.31 -12.31
N ALA A 123 2.23 5.36 -12.84
CA ALA A 123 1.09 5.64 -13.69
C ALA A 123 0.01 6.47 -12.96
N HIS A 124 -0.24 6.17 -11.67
CA HIS A 124 -1.11 6.99 -10.83
C HIS A 124 -0.57 8.41 -10.66
N ALA A 125 0.69 8.56 -10.27
CA ALA A 125 1.32 9.86 -10.07
C ALA A 125 1.31 10.74 -11.35
N GLU A 126 1.31 10.14 -12.53
CA GLU A 126 1.20 10.87 -13.80
C GLU A 126 -0.23 11.36 -14.08
N ARG A 127 -1.26 10.65 -13.57
CA ARG A 127 -2.68 10.99 -13.79
C ARG A 127 -3.23 12.04 -12.82
N ILE A 128 -2.69 12.12 -11.60
CA ILE A 128 -3.15 13.08 -10.57
C ILE A 128 -2.42 14.44 -10.58
N LYS A 129 -1.72 14.76 -11.65
CA LYS A 129 -1.00 16.05 -11.83
C LYS A 129 -1.95 17.20 -12.07
#